data_ae94d3c0c35099fab04a86d91b5f1fee
#
_entry.id   ae94d3c0c35099fab04a86d91b5f1fee
#
_cell.length_a   1.000
_cell.length_b   1.000
_cell.length_c   1.000
_cell.angle_alpha   90.00
_cell.angle_beta   90.00
_cell.angle_gamma   90.00
#
_symmetry.space_group_name_H-M   'P 1'
#
loop_
_entity.id
_entity.type
_entity.pdbx_description
1 polymer ?
#
loop_
_entity_poly.entity_id
_entity_poly.type
_entity_poly.pdbx_seq_one_letter_code
_entity_poly.pdbx_strand_id
1 'polypeptide(L)'
;FRDIVQHEPYPVENKAREILQKLKVGGITRFLLLFRGNRSRSEVVATFLAVLELCKARVLRLAGSETDCTVRQEGDVPDNLTF
;
A
#
# COMPACT_ATOMS: atom_id res chain seq x y z
N PHE A 1 4.94 8.71 -22.29
CA PHE A 1 3.63 9.18 -21.81
C PHE A 1 2.48 8.42 -22.42
N ARG A 2 2.61 8.04 -23.68
CA ARG A 2 1.58 7.25 -24.33
C ARG A 2 1.36 5.94 -23.61
N ASP A 3 2.44 5.32 -23.18
CA ASP A 3 2.36 4.06 -22.46
C ASP A 3 1.57 4.19 -21.18
N ILE A 4 1.73 5.31 -20.50
CA ILE A 4 1.00 5.56 -19.27
C ILE A 4 -0.48 5.71 -19.55
N VAL A 5 -0.82 6.38 -20.65
CA VAL A 5 -2.21 6.63 -21.00
C VAL A 5 -2.89 5.36 -21.47
N GLN A 6 -2.17 4.50 -22.18
CA GLN A 6 -2.73 3.29 -22.77
C GLN A 6 -2.89 2.15 -21.77
N HIS A 7 -2.13 2.13 -20.70
CA HIS A 7 -2.21 1.09 -19.70
C HIS A 7 -3.25 1.45 -18.65
N GLU A 8 -4.07 0.49 -18.31
CA GLU A 8 -5.01 0.67 -17.23
C GLU A 8 -4.24 0.84 -15.93
N PRO A 9 -4.61 1.82 -15.10
CA PRO A 9 -3.97 1.97 -13.81
C PRO A 9 -4.25 0.74 -12.93
N TYR A 10 -3.27 0.34 -12.17
CA TYR A 10 -3.46 -0.73 -11.20
C TYR A 10 -4.47 -0.27 -10.15
N PRO A 11 -5.50 -1.07 -9.84
CA PRO A 11 -6.50 -0.65 -8.87
C PRO A 11 -5.90 -0.50 -7.48
N VAL A 12 -6.06 0.68 -6.91
CA VAL A 12 -5.52 0.98 -5.57
C VAL A 12 -6.18 0.09 -4.53
N GLU A 13 -7.47 -0.16 -4.68
CA GLU A 13 -8.21 -1.04 -3.78
C GLU A 13 -7.62 -2.44 -3.71
N ASN A 14 -7.26 -2.99 -4.86
CA ASN A 14 -6.65 -4.32 -4.90
C ASN A 14 -5.30 -4.32 -4.21
N LYS A 15 -4.52 -3.27 -4.43
CA LYS A 15 -3.21 -3.16 -3.77
C LYS A 15 -3.37 -3.02 -2.26
N ALA A 16 -4.37 -2.29 -1.80
CA ALA A 16 -4.64 -2.15 -0.38
C ALA A 16 -4.96 -3.51 0.25
N ARG A 17 -5.75 -4.32 -0.43
CA ARG A 17 -6.06 -5.67 0.05
C ARG A 17 -4.82 -6.54 0.14
N GLU A 18 -3.95 -6.46 -0.86
CA GLU A 18 -2.70 -7.22 -0.84
C GLU A 18 -1.81 -6.81 0.32
N ILE A 19 -1.70 -5.50 0.58
CA ILE A 19 -0.90 -4.99 1.68
C ILE A 19 -1.45 -5.49 3.01
N LEU A 20 -2.75 -5.37 3.21
CA LEU A 20 -3.39 -5.81 4.44
C LEU A 20 -3.22 -7.30 4.65
N GLN A 21 -3.29 -8.08 3.57
CA GLN A 21 -3.08 -9.52 3.66
C GLN A 21 -1.67 -9.86 4.09
N LYS A 22 -0.68 -9.15 3.54
CA LYS A 22 0.71 -9.34 3.94
C LYS A 22 0.92 -9.03 5.41
N LEU A 23 0.31 -7.97 5.89
CA LEU A 23 0.44 -7.57 7.29
C LEU A 23 -0.29 -8.52 8.22
N LYS A 24 -1.39 -9.08 7.76
CA LYS A 24 -2.15 -10.04 8.54
C LYS A 24 -1.34 -11.30 8.82
N VAL A 25 -0.55 -11.72 7.83
CA VAL A 25 0.30 -12.90 7.95
C VAL A 25 1.59 -12.59 8.71
N GLY A 26 2.24 -11.48 8.36
CA GLY A 26 3.56 -11.14 8.89
C GLY A 26 3.57 -10.22 10.10
N GLY A 27 2.49 -9.51 10.35
CA GLY A 27 2.39 -8.55 11.44
C GLY A 27 2.99 -7.20 11.10
N ILE A 28 4.32 -7.16 11.02
CA ILE A 28 5.05 -5.94 10.69
C ILE A 28 5.90 -6.21 9.47
N THR A 29 5.97 -5.26 8.57
CA THR A 29 6.84 -5.38 7.40
C THR A 29 7.55 -4.06 7.14
N ARG A 30 8.69 -4.12 6.44
CA ARG A 30 9.39 -2.91 6.04
C ARG A 30 8.65 -2.25 4.90
N PHE A 31 8.57 -0.93 4.93
CA PHE A 31 7.86 -0.16 3.93
C PHE A 31 8.35 -0.49 2.51
N LEU A 32 9.67 -0.58 2.32
CA LEU A 32 10.22 -0.86 0.99
C LEU A 32 9.87 -2.25 0.48
N LEU A 33 9.59 -3.19 1.37
CA LEU A 33 9.20 -4.53 0.95
C LEU A 33 7.82 -4.57 0.32
N LEU A 34 6.99 -3.57 0.60
CA LEU A 34 5.68 -3.48 -0.04
C LEU A 34 5.79 -3.22 -1.54
N PHE A 35 6.92 -2.65 -1.97
CA PHE A 35 7.15 -2.35 -3.38
C PHE A 35 7.86 -3.46 -4.12
N ARG A 36 8.37 -4.45 -3.38
CA ARG A 36 9.07 -5.58 -3.99
C ARG A 36 8.06 -6.42 -4.78
N GLY A 37 8.40 -6.73 -6.01
CA GLY A 37 7.52 -7.50 -6.87
C GLY A 37 6.55 -6.67 -7.69
N ASN A 38 6.53 -5.36 -7.48
CA ASN A 38 5.74 -4.48 -8.35
C ASN A 38 6.35 -4.50 -9.74
N ARG A 39 5.51 -4.73 -10.75
CA ARG A 39 5.98 -4.94 -12.12
C ARG A 39 5.86 -3.73 -13.01
N SER A 40 5.10 -2.73 -12.61
CA SER A 40 4.86 -1.55 -13.43
C SER A 40 4.87 -0.31 -12.57
N ARG A 41 5.04 0.83 -13.23
CA ARG A 41 4.95 2.11 -12.55
C ARG A 41 3.57 2.28 -11.93
N SER A 42 2.54 1.84 -12.66
CA SER A 42 1.17 1.93 -12.16
C SER A 42 1.00 1.17 -10.84
N GLU A 43 1.60 0.01 -10.74
CA GLU A 43 1.53 -0.80 -9.53
C GLU A 43 2.30 -0.12 -8.39
N VAL A 44 3.45 0.48 -8.67
CA VAL A 44 4.22 1.23 -7.67
C VAL A 44 3.40 2.40 -7.14
N VAL A 45 2.78 3.17 -8.03
CA VAL A 45 1.94 4.29 -7.64
C VAL A 45 0.75 3.81 -6.81
N ALA A 46 0.12 2.73 -7.23
CA ALA A 46 -1.01 2.16 -6.49
C ALA A 46 -0.61 1.72 -5.08
N THR A 47 0.58 1.14 -4.93
CA THR A 47 1.10 0.75 -3.62
C THR A 47 1.24 1.98 -2.72
N PHE A 48 1.83 3.03 -3.25
CA PHE A 48 2.03 4.27 -2.50
C PHE A 48 0.70 4.89 -2.08
N LEU A 49 -0.23 4.99 -3.03
CA LEU A 49 -1.54 5.56 -2.76
C LEU A 49 -2.33 4.73 -1.75
N ALA A 50 -2.24 3.40 -1.86
CA ALA A 50 -2.92 2.51 -0.91
C ALA A 50 -2.39 2.72 0.50
N VAL A 51 -1.07 2.81 0.66
CA VAL A 51 -0.48 3.05 1.97
C VAL A 51 -0.94 4.40 2.53
N LEU A 52 -0.94 5.44 1.70
CA LEU A 52 -1.39 6.76 2.14
C LEU A 52 -2.84 6.75 2.62
N GLU A 53 -3.71 6.14 1.84
CA GLU A 53 -5.13 6.09 2.19
C GLU A 53 -5.36 5.28 3.47
N LEU A 54 -4.67 4.17 3.61
CA LEU A 54 -4.79 3.35 4.81
C LEU A 54 -4.24 4.07 6.04
N CYS A 55 -3.18 4.86 5.88
CA CYS A 55 -2.65 5.67 6.97
C CYS A 55 -3.62 6.79 7.36
N LYS A 56 -4.23 7.43 6.37
CA LYS A 56 -5.22 8.48 6.62
C LYS A 56 -6.43 7.93 7.35
N ALA A 57 -6.83 6.71 7.04
CA ALA A 57 -7.94 6.04 7.70
C ALA A 57 -7.56 5.42 9.04
N ARG A 58 -6.29 5.56 9.45
CA ARG A 58 -5.74 5.01 10.68
C ARG A 58 -5.78 3.48 10.72
N VAL A 59 -5.77 2.87 9.57
CA VAL A 59 -5.65 1.41 9.46
C VAL A 59 -4.21 0.99 9.58
N LEU A 60 -3.30 1.75 8.98
CA LEU A 60 -1.87 1.48 9.02
C LEU A 60 -1.12 2.57 9.77
N ARG A 61 0.00 2.18 10.36
CA ARG A 61 0.90 3.11 11.01
C ARG A 61 2.32 2.85 10.52
N LEU A 62 3.01 3.93 10.19
CA LEU A 62 4.41 3.89 9.82
C LEU A 62 5.26 4.25 11.03
N ALA A 63 6.38 3.57 11.18
CA ALA A 63 7.30 3.83 12.29
C ALA A 63 8.72 3.61 11.81
N GLY A 64 9.67 4.26 12.49
CA GLY A 64 11.09 4.13 12.16
C GLY A 64 11.64 5.36 11.46
N SER A 65 12.79 5.20 10.84
CA SER A 65 13.48 6.29 10.15
C SER A 65 13.20 6.24 8.65
N GLU A 66 13.70 7.23 7.92
CA GLU A 66 13.56 7.27 6.47
C GLU A 66 14.18 6.04 5.80
N THR A 67 15.25 5.52 6.38
CA THR A 67 15.97 4.37 5.81
C THR A 67 15.49 3.05 6.36
N ASP A 68 14.75 3.06 7.45
CA ASP A 68 14.29 1.82 8.09
C ASP A 68 12.86 2.00 8.59
N CYS A 69 11.98 2.33 7.65
CA CYS A 69 10.57 2.55 7.95
C CYS A 69 9.83 1.20 7.93
N THR A 70 9.04 0.97 8.95
CA THR A 70 8.20 -0.23 9.03
C THR A 70 6.73 0.15 8.99
N VAL A 71 5.90 -0.80 8.57
CA VAL A 71 4.47 -0.63 8.44
C VAL A 71 3.77 -1.72 9.23
N ARG A 72 2.77 -1.34 10.00
CA ARG A 72 1.95 -2.31 10.72
C ARG A 72 0.49 -1.88 10.67
N GLN A 73 -0.42 -2.82 10.84
CA GLN A 73 -1.83 -2.51 10.94
C GLN A 73 -2.14 -2.06 12.36
N GLU A 74 -2.76 -0.89 12.47
CA GLU A 74 -3.10 -0.31 13.76
C GLU A 74 -4.58 -0.44 14.08
N GLY A 75 -5.43 -0.39 13.06
CA GLY A 75 -6.88 -0.43 13.26
C GLY A 75 -7.57 -1.32 12.26
N ASP A 76 -8.86 -1.49 12.46
CA ASP A 76 -9.68 -2.27 11.55
C ASP A 76 -9.98 -1.50 10.28
N VAL A 77 -10.17 -2.22 9.19
CA VAL A 77 -10.52 -1.61 7.90
C VAL A 77 -11.98 -1.17 7.96
N PRO A 78 -12.27 0.13 7.76
CA PRO A 78 -13.66 0.58 7.75
C PRO A 78 -14.38 0.09 6.51
N ASP A 79 -15.69 -0.20 6.65
CA ASP A 79 -16.48 -0.70 5.55
C ASP A 79 -16.65 0.33 4.44
N ASN A 80 -16.56 1.60 4.79
CA ASN A 80 -16.77 2.71 3.85
C ASN A 80 -15.47 3.33 3.36
N LEU A 81 -14.38 2.60 3.43
CA LEU A 81 -13.09 3.11 2.95
C LEU A 81 -13.14 3.32 1.44
N THR A 82 -12.81 4.52 1.00
CA THR A 82 -12.84 4.90 -0.40
C THR A 82 -11.45 5.18 -0.93
N PHE A 83 -11.16 4.67 -2.08
CA PHE A 83 -9.87 4.87 -2.76
C PHE A 83 -9.99 5.67 -4.04
#